data_79fe53da8db138a94df6920d392da6ce
#
_entry.id   79fe53da8db138a94df6920d392da6ce
#
_cell.length_a   1.000
_cell.length_b   1.000
_cell.length_c   1.000
_cell.angle_alpha   90.00
_cell.angle_beta   90.00
_cell.angle_gamma   90.00
#
_symmetry.space_group_name_H-M   'P 1'
#
loop_
_entity.id
_entity.type
_entity.pdbx_description
1 polymer ?
#
loop_
_entity_poly.entity_id
_entity_poly.type
_entity_poly.pdbx_seq_one_letter_code
_entity_poly.pdbx_strand_id
1 'polypeptide(L)'
;MARWTAADIPDQTGRTIVVTGANSGLGAVTATELARAGAHVVVACRDTAKGERAAARMPGSAEVRRLDLADLASVGEFAAGTGQIAVLVNNAGVMATQLRRTRDGFELQIGTNHLGHFALTGLLLDRISDRVVTVSSSAYRLGRIRLDDLNWEHRRYQRWLAYGQAKLANLLFTYELQRQLAAAGSTRTALAAHPGYAATNLQSHTESIQGRLMGTTNRLLAQSP
;
A
#
# COMPACT_ATOMS: atom_id res chain seq x y z
N MET A 1 17.68 -20.60 -13.30
CA MET A 1 17.92 -19.51 -12.33
C MET A 1 17.22 -19.89 -11.03
N ALA A 2 17.89 -19.80 -9.88
CA ALA A 2 17.27 -20.04 -8.59
C ALA A 2 16.11 -19.03 -8.41
N ARG A 3 14.97 -19.50 -7.89
CA ARG A 3 13.80 -18.65 -7.63
C ARG A 3 14.07 -17.84 -6.35
N TRP A 4 14.01 -16.52 -6.45
CA TRP A 4 14.14 -15.63 -5.30
C TRP A 4 13.02 -15.89 -4.28
N THR A 5 13.36 -15.95 -2.99
CA THR A 5 12.48 -16.27 -1.87
C THR A 5 12.66 -15.27 -0.73
N ALA A 6 11.83 -15.33 0.30
CA ALA A 6 11.99 -14.48 1.48
C ALA A 6 13.34 -14.74 2.22
N ALA A 7 13.93 -15.92 2.08
CA ALA A 7 15.25 -16.22 2.64
C ALA A 7 16.40 -15.46 1.96
N ASP A 8 16.17 -14.92 0.77
CA ASP A 8 17.14 -14.13 0.03
C ASP A 8 17.08 -12.63 0.37
N ILE A 9 16.20 -12.21 1.30
CA ILE A 9 16.17 -10.83 1.79
C ILE A 9 17.48 -10.57 2.55
N PRO A 10 18.27 -9.56 2.14
CA PRO A 10 19.50 -9.25 2.83
C PRO A 10 19.21 -8.74 4.25
N ASP A 11 20.22 -8.77 5.12
CA ASP A 11 20.13 -8.23 6.48
C ASP A 11 19.61 -6.78 6.48
N GLN A 12 18.60 -6.55 7.30
CA GLN A 12 17.93 -5.25 7.48
C GLN A 12 18.17 -4.63 8.87
N THR A 13 19.12 -5.16 9.62
CA THR A 13 19.47 -4.67 10.95
C THR A 13 19.78 -3.17 10.93
N GLY A 14 19.24 -2.42 11.90
CA GLY A 14 19.40 -0.97 12.00
C GLY A 14 18.55 -0.14 11.04
N ARG A 15 17.70 -0.77 10.22
CA ARG A 15 16.81 -0.08 9.26
C ARG A 15 15.40 0.02 9.79
N THR A 16 14.84 1.22 9.77
CA THR A 16 13.41 1.43 10.04
C THR A 16 12.64 1.41 8.73
N ILE A 17 11.61 0.58 8.64
CA ILE A 17 10.79 0.40 7.43
C ILE A 17 9.32 0.61 7.76
N VAL A 18 8.69 1.56 7.09
CA VAL A 18 7.24 1.81 7.21
C VAL A 18 6.49 1.00 6.18
N VAL A 19 5.50 0.20 6.63
CA VAL A 19 4.60 -0.56 5.74
C VAL A 19 3.16 -0.16 6.00
N THR A 20 2.52 0.48 5.01
CA THR A 20 1.11 0.86 5.14
C THR A 20 0.20 -0.34 4.93
N GLY A 21 -0.87 -0.46 5.75
CA GLY A 21 -1.80 -1.58 5.69
C GLY A 21 -1.18 -2.91 6.15
N ALA A 22 -0.16 -2.87 6.99
CA ALA A 22 0.57 -4.05 7.47
C ALA A 22 -0.18 -4.88 8.54
N ASN A 23 -1.43 -4.55 8.83
CA ASN A 23 -2.29 -5.29 9.76
C ASN A 23 -2.96 -6.52 9.14
N SER A 24 -2.77 -6.80 7.85
CA SER A 24 -3.34 -7.97 7.15
C SER A 24 -2.75 -8.19 5.76
N GLY A 25 -3.02 -9.36 5.18
CA GLY A 25 -2.72 -9.69 3.78
C GLY A 25 -1.25 -9.51 3.42
N LEU A 26 -0.97 -8.99 2.23
CA LEU A 26 0.39 -8.81 1.72
C LEU A 26 1.22 -7.88 2.61
N GLY A 27 0.62 -6.81 3.12
CA GLY A 27 1.33 -5.89 4.02
C GLY A 27 1.83 -6.57 5.29
N ALA A 28 1.01 -7.44 5.90
CA ALA A 28 1.42 -8.19 7.09
C ALA A 28 2.54 -9.20 6.77
N VAL A 29 2.46 -9.90 5.63
CA VAL A 29 3.53 -10.81 5.19
C VAL A 29 4.82 -10.04 4.93
N THR A 30 4.75 -8.93 4.18
CA THR A 30 5.90 -8.06 3.92
C THR A 30 6.55 -7.58 5.22
N ALA A 31 5.74 -7.07 6.16
CA ALA A 31 6.21 -6.62 7.47
C ALA A 31 6.88 -7.74 8.26
N THR A 32 6.27 -8.95 8.27
CA THR A 32 6.82 -10.13 8.96
C THR A 32 8.18 -10.52 8.41
N GLU A 33 8.34 -10.59 7.08
CA GLU A 33 9.60 -11.01 6.46
C GLU A 33 10.69 -9.95 6.65
N LEU A 34 10.35 -8.67 6.60
CA LEU A 34 11.30 -7.58 6.89
C LEU A 34 11.74 -7.58 8.37
N ALA A 35 10.81 -7.81 9.30
CA ALA A 35 11.15 -7.95 10.72
C ALA A 35 12.03 -9.18 10.97
N ARG A 36 11.76 -10.30 10.27
CA ARG A 36 12.61 -11.52 10.33
C ARG A 36 14.02 -11.25 9.83
N ALA A 37 14.17 -10.39 8.83
CA ALA A 37 15.46 -9.96 8.29
C ALA A 37 16.17 -8.90 9.15
N GLY A 38 15.64 -8.53 10.32
CA GLY A 38 16.27 -7.64 11.29
C GLY A 38 15.81 -6.18 11.26
N ALA A 39 14.86 -5.80 10.40
CA ALA A 39 14.32 -4.45 10.37
C ALA A 39 13.49 -4.11 11.62
N HIS A 40 13.52 -2.82 12.02
CA HIS A 40 12.46 -2.25 12.83
C HIS A 40 11.29 -1.86 11.92
N VAL A 41 10.14 -2.54 12.06
CA VAL A 41 8.99 -2.35 11.17
C VAL A 41 7.90 -1.50 11.82
N VAL A 42 7.53 -0.41 11.17
CA VAL A 42 6.37 0.41 11.53
C VAL A 42 5.14 -0.13 10.79
N VAL A 43 4.26 -0.79 11.54
CA VAL A 43 2.95 -1.29 11.08
C VAL A 43 1.98 -0.12 11.04
N ALA A 44 1.94 0.61 9.91
CA ALA A 44 1.07 1.76 9.73
C ALA A 44 -0.32 1.33 9.27
N CYS A 45 -1.34 1.49 10.12
CA CYS A 45 -2.70 1.03 9.80
C CYS A 45 -3.79 1.85 10.51
N ARG A 46 -5.00 1.83 9.95
CA ARG A 46 -6.16 2.53 10.52
C ARG A 46 -6.68 1.87 11.80
N ASP A 47 -6.76 0.55 11.80
CA ASP A 47 -7.20 -0.26 12.94
C ASP A 47 -5.96 -0.73 13.72
N THR A 48 -5.60 0.03 14.75
CA THR A 48 -4.41 -0.25 15.58
C THR A 48 -4.57 -1.54 16.39
N ALA A 49 -5.77 -1.86 16.86
CA ALA A 49 -6.00 -3.11 17.58
C ALA A 49 -5.74 -4.35 16.70
N LYS A 50 -6.12 -4.26 15.42
CA LYS A 50 -5.77 -5.30 14.44
C LYS A 50 -4.27 -5.28 14.11
N GLY A 51 -3.67 -4.10 14.09
CA GLY A 51 -2.23 -3.90 13.92
C GLY A 51 -1.45 -4.58 15.04
N GLU A 52 -1.83 -4.37 16.31
CA GLU A 52 -1.18 -4.97 17.48
C GLU A 52 -1.23 -6.50 17.43
N ARG A 53 -2.40 -7.07 17.07
CA ARG A 53 -2.50 -8.53 16.88
C ARG A 53 -1.60 -9.08 15.76
N ALA A 54 -1.36 -8.30 14.74
CA ALA A 54 -0.45 -8.67 13.67
C ALA A 54 1.02 -8.53 14.10
N ALA A 55 1.39 -7.42 14.72
CA ALA A 55 2.73 -7.13 15.21
C ALA A 55 3.18 -8.17 16.27
N ALA A 56 2.30 -8.58 17.19
CA ALA A 56 2.58 -9.59 18.20
C ALA A 56 2.99 -10.97 17.64
N ARG A 57 2.72 -11.21 16.34
CA ARG A 57 3.11 -12.45 15.64
C ARG A 57 4.36 -12.30 14.78
N MET A 58 4.90 -11.07 14.66
CA MET A 58 6.09 -10.82 13.87
C MET A 58 7.34 -11.18 14.67
N PRO A 59 8.31 -11.85 14.05
CA PRO A 59 9.61 -12.04 14.68
C PRO A 59 10.37 -10.70 14.64
N GLY A 60 11.08 -10.36 15.72
CA GLY A 60 11.89 -9.16 15.76
C GLY A 60 11.15 -7.90 16.22
N SER A 61 11.56 -6.73 15.70
CA SER A 61 11.09 -5.43 16.18
C SER A 61 9.98 -4.88 15.32
N ALA A 62 8.80 -4.64 15.91
CA ALA A 62 7.68 -4.01 15.24
C ALA A 62 6.96 -3.04 16.18
N GLU A 63 6.54 -1.88 15.66
CA GLU A 63 5.66 -0.94 16.36
C GLU A 63 4.40 -0.66 15.53
N VAL A 64 3.29 -0.41 16.20
CA VAL A 64 2.02 -0.09 15.54
C VAL A 64 1.75 1.40 15.63
N ARG A 65 1.46 2.02 14.49
CA ARG A 65 1.11 3.43 14.44
C ARG A 65 -0.15 3.66 13.63
N ARG A 66 -1.03 4.50 14.15
CA ARG A 66 -2.27 4.85 13.47
C ARG A 66 -1.99 5.66 12.20
N LEU A 67 -2.57 5.20 11.09
CA LEU A 67 -2.56 5.89 9.80
C LEU A 67 -3.85 5.58 9.05
N ASP A 68 -4.68 6.61 8.81
CA ASP A 68 -5.83 6.52 7.90
C ASP A 68 -5.53 7.29 6.62
N LEU A 69 -5.28 6.58 5.52
CA LEU A 69 -4.99 7.17 4.22
C LEU A 69 -6.24 7.82 3.55
N ALA A 70 -7.43 7.61 4.10
CA ALA A 70 -8.66 8.27 3.69
C ALA A 70 -8.91 9.59 4.47
N ASP A 71 -7.91 10.07 5.20
CA ASP A 71 -7.96 11.30 6.01
C ASP A 71 -6.57 11.97 5.94
N LEU A 72 -6.46 13.06 5.20
CA LEU A 72 -5.18 13.77 5.01
C LEU A 72 -4.65 14.36 6.31
N ALA A 73 -5.51 14.70 7.28
CA ALA A 73 -5.07 15.13 8.60
C ALA A 73 -4.33 13.98 9.32
N SER A 74 -4.88 12.76 9.28
CA SER A 74 -4.21 11.57 9.82
C SER A 74 -2.86 11.29 9.13
N VAL A 75 -2.78 11.52 7.82
CA VAL A 75 -1.51 11.40 7.07
C VAL A 75 -0.48 12.42 7.56
N GLY A 76 -0.91 13.67 7.77
CA GLY A 76 -0.06 14.75 8.32
C GLY A 76 0.45 14.43 9.72
N GLU A 77 -0.45 13.99 10.63
CA GLU A 77 -0.10 13.59 11.99
C GLU A 77 0.92 12.44 12.02
N PHE A 78 0.67 11.40 11.20
CA PHE A 78 1.60 10.28 11.08
C PHE A 78 2.98 10.73 10.59
N ALA A 79 3.03 11.56 9.55
CA ALA A 79 4.27 12.06 9.00
C ALA A 79 5.01 12.94 10.01
N ALA A 80 4.31 13.84 10.73
CA ALA A 80 4.92 14.71 11.75
C ALA A 80 5.63 13.90 12.85
N GLY A 81 5.05 12.78 13.29
CA GLY A 81 5.63 11.90 14.30
C GLY A 81 6.63 10.87 13.76
N THR A 82 6.94 10.86 12.46
CA THR A 82 7.87 9.88 11.85
C THR A 82 9.28 10.47 11.76
N GLY A 83 10.27 9.77 12.29
CA GLY A 83 11.70 10.13 12.16
C GLY A 83 12.29 9.69 10.82
N GLN A 84 13.61 9.46 10.80
CA GLN A 84 14.32 8.89 9.63
C GLN A 84 13.89 7.44 9.40
N ILE A 85 13.64 7.10 8.16
CA ILE A 85 13.29 5.73 7.72
C ILE A 85 14.13 5.32 6.52
N ALA A 86 14.42 4.04 6.40
CA ALA A 86 15.12 3.54 5.23
C ALA A 86 14.16 3.36 4.04
N VAL A 87 13.00 2.75 4.27
CA VAL A 87 12.06 2.38 3.21
C VAL A 87 10.62 2.75 3.59
N LEU A 88 9.90 3.31 2.63
CA LEU A 88 8.44 3.46 2.70
C LEU A 88 7.78 2.47 1.73
N VAL A 89 6.93 1.59 2.24
CA VAL A 89 6.12 0.65 1.44
C VAL A 89 4.67 1.12 1.41
N ASN A 90 4.27 1.76 0.32
CA ASN A 90 2.90 2.19 0.01
C ASN A 90 2.08 0.97 -0.46
N ASN A 91 1.64 0.14 0.51
CA ASN A 91 0.96 -1.13 0.24
C ASN A 91 -0.55 -1.06 0.47
N ALA A 92 -1.02 -0.28 1.45
CA ALA A 92 -2.44 -0.22 1.80
C ALA A 92 -3.34 0.05 0.59
N GLY A 93 -4.56 -0.44 0.66
CA GLY A 93 -5.53 -0.14 -0.39
C GLY A 93 -6.89 -0.77 -0.14
N VAL A 94 -7.87 -0.25 -0.87
CA VAL A 94 -9.22 -0.78 -0.99
C VAL A 94 -9.48 -1.15 -2.44
N MET A 95 -10.33 -2.14 -2.70
CA MET A 95 -10.55 -2.66 -4.04
C MET A 95 -12.03 -2.81 -4.35
N ALA A 96 -12.44 -2.30 -5.51
CA ALA A 96 -13.77 -2.44 -6.10
C ALA A 96 -14.91 -2.12 -5.12
N THR A 97 -14.74 -1.07 -4.29
CA THR A 97 -15.74 -0.60 -3.34
C THR A 97 -16.91 0.07 -4.06
N GLN A 98 -18.03 0.22 -3.39
CA GLN A 98 -19.06 1.14 -3.83
C GLN A 98 -18.55 2.58 -3.81
N LEU A 99 -19.24 3.49 -4.50
CA LEU A 99 -18.92 4.91 -4.45
C LEU A 99 -19.04 5.42 -3.03
N ARG A 100 -17.93 5.81 -2.46
CA ARG A 100 -17.79 6.47 -1.16
C ARG A 100 -16.77 7.57 -1.29
N ARG A 101 -16.73 8.46 -0.30
CA ARG A 101 -15.77 9.55 -0.23
C ARG A 101 -14.83 9.37 0.95
N THR A 102 -13.61 9.86 0.80
CA THR A 102 -12.69 10.09 1.92
C THR A 102 -13.19 11.25 2.76
N ARG A 103 -12.57 11.50 3.91
CA ARG A 103 -12.87 12.65 4.75
C ARG A 103 -12.65 13.97 4.00
N ASP A 104 -11.70 14.00 3.08
CA ASP A 104 -11.35 15.17 2.27
C ASP A 104 -12.18 15.28 0.97
N GLY A 105 -13.20 14.43 0.79
CA GLY A 105 -14.12 14.49 -0.35
C GLY A 105 -13.68 13.74 -1.62
N PHE A 106 -12.51 13.10 -1.66
CA PHE A 106 -12.08 12.31 -2.80
C PHE A 106 -12.84 10.99 -2.93
N GLU A 107 -12.99 10.48 -4.17
CA GLU A 107 -13.48 9.11 -4.36
C GLU A 107 -12.58 8.14 -3.57
N LEU A 108 -13.19 7.19 -2.86
CA LEU A 108 -12.51 6.40 -1.84
C LEU A 108 -11.29 5.64 -2.35
N GLN A 109 -11.34 5.08 -3.57
CA GLN A 109 -10.24 4.28 -4.10
C GLN A 109 -9.08 5.15 -4.56
N ILE A 110 -9.34 6.26 -5.27
CA ILE A 110 -8.28 7.19 -5.65
C ILE A 110 -7.70 7.89 -4.42
N GLY A 111 -8.55 8.29 -3.48
CA GLY A 111 -8.14 8.95 -2.24
C GLY A 111 -7.24 8.06 -1.39
N THR A 112 -7.68 6.84 -1.06
CA THR A 112 -6.95 5.93 -0.17
C THR A 112 -5.73 5.31 -0.86
N ASN A 113 -5.91 4.77 -2.08
CA ASN A 113 -4.86 3.99 -2.72
C ASN A 113 -3.75 4.86 -3.31
N HIS A 114 -4.07 6.10 -3.69
CA HIS A 114 -3.15 7.00 -4.37
C HIS A 114 -2.90 8.31 -3.61
N LEU A 115 -3.91 9.17 -3.46
CA LEU A 115 -3.70 10.53 -2.93
C LEU A 115 -3.16 10.53 -1.50
N GLY A 116 -3.64 9.63 -0.64
CA GLY A 116 -3.11 9.46 0.72
C GLY A 116 -1.65 9.03 0.72
N HIS A 117 -1.26 8.10 -0.15
CA HIS A 117 0.14 7.70 -0.30
C HIS A 117 1.00 8.76 -0.98
N PHE A 118 0.45 9.51 -1.93
CA PHE A 118 1.12 10.64 -2.56
C PHE A 118 1.49 11.69 -1.50
N ALA A 119 0.50 12.10 -0.69
CA ALA A 119 0.72 13.04 0.41
C ALA A 119 1.73 12.50 1.44
N LEU A 120 1.57 11.23 1.88
CA LEU A 120 2.47 10.58 2.82
C LEU A 120 3.92 10.56 2.30
N THR A 121 4.10 10.18 1.04
CA THR A 121 5.43 10.13 0.42
C THR A 121 6.05 11.52 0.34
N GLY A 122 5.28 12.53 -0.09
CA GLY A 122 5.77 13.91 -0.16
C GLY A 122 6.22 14.45 1.20
N LEU A 123 5.42 14.20 2.26
CA LEU A 123 5.73 14.64 3.63
C LEU A 123 6.94 13.92 4.26
N LEU A 124 7.23 12.70 3.82
CA LEU A 124 8.33 11.88 4.34
C LEU A 124 9.57 11.87 3.44
N LEU A 125 9.52 12.45 2.24
CA LEU A 125 10.55 12.26 1.23
C LEU A 125 11.96 12.56 1.74
N ASP A 126 12.16 13.65 2.47
CA ASP A 126 13.47 14.04 3.01
C ASP A 126 13.94 13.16 4.18
N ARG A 127 13.05 12.32 4.72
CA ARG A 127 13.34 11.38 5.81
C ARG A 127 13.55 9.95 5.31
N ILE A 128 13.35 9.69 4.01
CA ILE A 128 13.57 8.39 3.39
C ILE A 128 15.01 8.33 2.88
N SER A 129 15.81 7.37 3.38
CA SER A 129 17.22 7.27 3.01
C SER A 129 17.50 6.35 1.82
N ASP A 130 16.61 5.37 1.52
CA ASP A 130 16.87 4.36 0.48
C ASP A 130 15.80 4.36 -0.62
N ARG A 131 14.57 3.96 -0.31
CA ARG A 131 13.56 3.78 -1.38
C ARG A 131 12.11 3.94 -0.97
N VAL A 132 11.28 4.21 -1.99
CA VAL A 132 9.82 4.13 -1.91
C VAL A 132 9.35 2.97 -2.78
N VAL A 133 8.53 2.06 -2.22
CA VAL A 133 7.92 0.95 -2.95
C VAL A 133 6.42 1.15 -2.97
N THR A 134 5.83 1.24 -4.17
CA THR A 134 4.39 1.46 -4.33
C THR A 134 3.71 0.25 -4.93
N VAL A 135 2.71 -0.31 -4.23
CA VAL A 135 1.97 -1.49 -4.71
C VAL A 135 0.91 -1.08 -5.73
N SER A 136 1.11 -1.51 -6.98
CA SER A 136 0.15 -1.39 -8.08
C SER A 136 -0.59 -2.72 -8.29
N SER A 137 -1.25 -2.89 -9.43
CA SER A 137 -2.01 -4.08 -9.83
C SER A 137 -2.12 -4.13 -11.34
N SER A 138 -2.23 -5.33 -11.93
CA SER A 138 -2.56 -5.48 -13.36
C SER A 138 -3.85 -4.76 -13.77
N ALA A 139 -4.72 -4.44 -12.82
CA ALA A 139 -5.91 -3.63 -13.05
C ALA A 139 -5.60 -2.20 -13.55
N TYR A 140 -4.35 -1.72 -13.45
CA TYR A 140 -3.94 -0.44 -14.05
C TYR A 140 -4.26 -0.37 -15.55
N ARG A 141 -4.27 -1.51 -16.26
CA ARG A 141 -4.59 -1.60 -17.69
C ARG A 141 -6.04 -1.17 -18.02
N LEU A 142 -6.93 -1.26 -17.04
CA LEU A 142 -8.32 -0.79 -17.13
C LEU A 142 -8.45 0.69 -16.77
N GLY A 143 -7.41 1.27 -16.17
CA GLY A 143 -7.41 2.62 -15.65
C GLY A 143 -7.31 3.66 -16.75
N ARG A 144 -7.98 4.80 -16.52
CA ARG A 144 -7.79 6.05 -17.28
C ARG A 144 -7.79 7.19 -16.28
N ILE A 145 -6.78 8.05 -16.33
CA ILE A 145 -6.75 9.24 -15.48
C ILE A 145 -7.63 10.30 -16.15
N ARG A 146 -8.72 10.64 -15.48
CA ARG A 146 -9.64 11.70 -15.86
C ARG A 146 -9.49 12.84 -14.88
N LEU A 147 -8.65 13.82 -15.18
CA LEU A 147 -8.40 14.97 -14.32
C LEU A 147 -9.63 15.88 -14.21
N ASP A 148 -10.46 15.92 -15.24
CA ASP A 148 -11.74 16.63 -15.32
C ASP A 148 -12.84 15.99 -14.45
N ASP A 149 -12.72 14.71 -14.10
CA ASP A 149 -13.68 13.99 -13.28
C ASP A 149 -13.00 12.85 -12.48
N LEU A 150 -11.96 13.21 -11.73
CA LEU A 150 -11.17 12.27 -10.94
C LEU A 150 -12.02 11.55 -9.89
N ASN A 151 -13.02 12.24 -9.39
CA ASN A 151 -13.90 11.82 -8.30
C ASN A 151 -15.21 11.12 -8.76
N TRP A 152 -15.39 10.90 -10.08
CA TRP A 152 -16.61 10.28 -10.60
C TRP A 152 -17.91 11.06 -10.29
N GLU A 153 -17.90 12.35 -10.47
CA GLU A 153 -19.04 13.23 -10.17
C GLU A 153 -19.99 13.37 -11.36
N HIS A 154 -19.45 13.28 -12.58
CA HIS A 154 -20.19 13.57 -13.82
C HIS A 154 -20.43 12.33 -14.68
N ARG A 155 -19.99 11.14 -14.25
CA ARG A 155 -20.15 9.87 -14.96
C ARG A 155 -20.62 8.75 -14.04
N ARG A 156 -21.24 7.72 -14.63
CA ARG A 156 -21.67 6.53 -13.88
C ARG A 156 -20.47 5.84 -13.25
N TYR A 157 -20.51 5.65 -11.93
CA TYR A 157 -19.45 4.98 -11.19
C TYR A 157 -19.29 3.51 -11.59
N GLN A 158 -18.06 3.13 -11.88
CA GLN A 158 -17.66 1.77 -12.21
C GLN A 158 -16.49 1.36 -11.30
N ARG A 159 -16.79 0.55 -10.30
CA ARG A 159 -15.86 0.20 -9.20
C ARG A 159 -14.51 -0.33 -9.66
N TRP A 160 -14.49 -1.16 -10.71
CA TRP A 160 -13.25 -1.72 -11.24
C TRP A 160 -12.44 -0.71 -12.06
N LEU A 161 -13.11 0.18 -12.77
CA LEU A 161 -12.43 1.28 -13.48
C LEU A 161 -11.87 2.31 -12.51
N ALA A 162 -12.59 2.59 -11.40
CA ALA A 162 -12.08 3.44 -10.34
C ALA A 162 -10.86 2.82 -9.63
N TYR A 163 -10.89 1.51 -9.37
CA TYR A 163 -9.73 0.78 -8.87
C TYR A 163 -8.56 0.84 -9.87
N GLY A 164 -8.82 0.56 -11.15
CA GLY A 164 -7.83 0.65 -12.23
C GLY A 164 -7.22 2.05 -12.35
N GLN A 165 -8.05 3.11 -12.27
CA GLN A 165 -7.59 4.50 -12.22
C GLN A 165 -6.60 4.74 -11.08
N ALA A 166 -6.93 4.31 -9.85
CA ALA A 166 -6.04 4.47 -8.71
C ALA A 166 -4.72 3.69 -8.86
N LYS A 167 -4.77 2.48 -9.45
CA LYS A 167 -3.56 1.67 -9.67
C LYS A 167 -2.70 2.16 -10.83
N LEU A 168 -3.31 2.78 -11.86
CA LEU A 168 -2.57 3.51 -12.89
C LEU A 168 -1.89 4.76 -12.31
N ALA A 169 -2.59 5.51 -11.47
CA ALA A 169 -2.03 6.67 -10.78
C ALA A 169 -0.80 6.29 -9.94
N ASN A 170 -0.85 5.16 -9.23
CA ASN A 170 0.30 4.63 -8.47
C ASN A 170 1.51 4.33 -9.36
N LEU A 171 1.28 3.77 -10.55
CA LEU A 171 2.36 3.46 -11.49
C LEU A 171 2.97 4.74 -12.07
N LEU A 172 2.14 5.69 -12.50
CA LEU A 172 2.59 6.99 -13.02
C LEU A 172 3.34 7.80 -11.95
N PHE A 173 2.85 7.79 -10.72
CA PHE A 173 3.51 8.39 -9.57
C PHE A 173 4.91 7.81 -9.35
N THR A 174 5.04 6.48 -9.43
CA THR A 174 6.34 5.82 -9.24
C THR A 174 7.33 6.22 -10.33
N TYR A 175 6.91 6.27 -11.60
CA TYR A 175 7.76 6.70 -12.69
C TYR A 175 8.19 8.16 -12.54
N GLU A 176 7.25 9.05 -12.19
CA GLU A 176 7.56 10.47 -12.02
C GLU A 176 8.47 10.69 -10.80
N LEU A 177 8.21 10.02 -9.67
CA LEU A 177 9.07 10.10 -8.50
C LEU A 177 10.50 9.63 -8.83
N GLN A 178 10.65 8.50 -9.55
CA GLN A 178 11.96 8.01 -9.97
C GLN A 178 12.66 9.01 -10.90
N ARG A 179 11.92 9.61 -11.83
CA ARG A 179 12.46 10.62 -12.75
C ARG A 179 12.96 11.85 -11.98
N GLN A 180 12.19 12.34 -11.01
CA GLN A 180 12.56 13.48 -10.17
C GLN A 180 13.79 13.17 -9.28
N LEU A 181 13.83 12.01 -8.65
CA LEU A 181 14.97 11.57 -7.85
C LEU A 181 16.25 11.49 -8.69
N ALA A 182 16.17 10.92 -9.88
CA ALA A 182 17.31 10.84 -10.80
C ALA A 182 17.78 12.23 -11.26
N ALA A 183 16.85 13.12 -11.61
CA ALA A 183 17.16 14.50 -12.02
C ALA A 183 17.83 15.30 -10.89
N ALA A 184 17.49 15.00 -9.62
CA ALA A 184 18.11 15.60 -8.45
C ALA A 184 19.44 14.94 -8.03
N GLY A 185 19.96 13.95 -8.80
CA GLY A 185 21.16 13.20 -8.44
C GLY A 185 21.03 12.36 -7.16
N SER A 186 19.81 12.04 -6.75
CA SER A 186 19.56 11.28 -5.53
C SER A 186 19.92 9.80 -5.70
N THR A 187 20.49 9.19 -4.66
CA THR A 187 20.71 7.74 -4.59
C THR A 187 19.44 6.96 -4.24
N ARG A 188 18.39 7.65 -3.80
CA ARG A 188 17.09 7.04 -3.49
C ARG A 188 16.41 6.54 -4.75
N THR A 189 15.61 5.48 -4.60
CA THR A 189 14.87 4.89 -5.72
C THR A 189 13.36 4.81 -5.46
N ALA A 190 12.57 4.89 -6.52
CA ALA A 190 11.14 4.63 -6.49
C ALA A 190 10.82 3.40 -7.33
N LEU A 191 10.15 2.41 -6.73
CA LEU A 191 9.84 1.12 -7.34
C LEU A 191 8.34 0.85 -7.30
N ALA A 192 7.81 0.25 -8.37
CA ALA A 192 6.45 -0.29 -8.37
C ALA A 192 6.50 -1.82 -8.22
N ALA A 193 5.65 -2.36 -7.35
CA ALA A 193 5.47 -3.79 -7.17
C ALA A 193 4.07 -4.21 -7.61
N HIS A 194 3.97 -5.40 -8.23
CA HIS A 194 2.71 -6.02 -8.61
C HIS A 194 2.68 -7.46 -8.12
N PRO A 195 1.83 -7.79 -7.12
CA PRO A 195 1.88 -9.08 -6.44
C PRO A 195 1.26 -10.25 -7.22
N GLY A 196 0.80 -10.02 -8.47
CA GLY A 196 0.02 -11.03 -9.18
C GLY A 196 -1.34 -11.27 -8.52
N TYR A 197 -1.86 -12.49 -8.64
CA TYR A 197 -3.05 -12.94 -7.91
C TYR A 197 -2.61 -13.48 -6.55
N ALA A 198 -2.79 -12.68 -5.51
CA ALA A 198 -2.55 -13.09 -4.13
C ALA A 198 -3.88 -13.26 -3.40
N ALA A 199 -4.04 -14.37 -2.68
CA ALA A 199 -5.19 -14.60 -1.80
C ALA A 199 -5.06 -13.68 -0.57
N THR A 200 -5.71 -12.53 -0.59
CA THR A 200 -5.69 -11.53 0.48
C THR A 200 -7.08 -11.14 0.92
N ASN A 201 -7.21 -10.59 2.13
CA ASN A 201 -8.47 -10.02 2.63
C ASN A 201 -8.99 -8.82 1.79
N LEU A 202 -8.21 -8.32 0.84
CA LEU A 202 -8.61 -7.26 -0.08
C LEU A 202 -9.85 -7.66 -0.88
N GLN A 203 -9.96 -8.95 -1.24
CA GLN A 203 -11.10 -9.49 -2.00
C GLN A 203 -12.35 -9.66 -1.14
N SER A 204 -12.22 -9.85 0.18
CA SER A 204 -13.37 -9.99 1.10
C SER A 204 -14.11 -8.66 1.33
N HIS A 205 -13.50 -7.54 1.03
CA HIS A 205 -14.15 -6.22 1.06
C HIS A 205 -14.86 -5.85 -0.24
N THR A 206 -14.81 -6.70 -1.25
CA THR A 206 -15.54 -6.50 -2.51
C THR A 206 -16.99 -6.91 -2.29
N GLU A 207 -17.89 -5.93 -2.19
CA GLU A 207 -19.35 -6.12 -1.96
C GLU A 207 -20.08 -6.65 -3.21
N SER A 208 -19.42 -7.37 -4.10
CA SER A 208 -20.01 -7.98 -5.29
C SER A 208 -20.07 -9.50 -5.17
N ILE A 209 -21.06 -10.12 -5.85
CA ILE A 209 -21.20 -11.59 -5.91
C ILE A 209 -19.90 -12.23 -6.45
N GLN A 210 -19.24 -11.60 -7.42
CA GLN A 210 -17.96 -12.07 -7.95
C GLN A 210 -16.82 -12.01 -6.91
N GLY A 211 -16.76 -10.95 -6.08
CA GLY A 211 -15.79 -10.86 -5.01
C GLY A 211 -16.02 -11.89 -3.90
N ARG A 212 -17.28 -12.23 -3.60
CA ARG A 212 -17.62 -13.30 -2.66
C ARG A 212 -17.22 -14.68 -3.19
N LEU A 213 -17.48 -14.97 -4.47
CA LEU A 213 -17.07 -16.22 -5.12
C LEU A 213 -15.53 -16.35 -5.17
N MET A 214 -14.81 -15.29 -5.58
CA MET A 214 -13.34 -15.29 -5.58
C MET A 214 -12.75 -15.45 -4.18
N GLY A 215 -13.32 -14.81 -3.16
CA GLY A 215 -12.91 -14.95 -1.77
C GLY A 215 -13.13 -16.37 -1.23
N THR A 216 -14.19 -17.05 -1.66
CA THR A 216 -14.48 -18.45 -1.28
C THR A 216 -13.54 -19.42 -1.97
N THR A 217 -13.29 -19.24 -3.27
CA THR A 217 -12.35 -20.06 -4.06
C THR A 217 -10.93 -19.97 -3.49
N ASN A 218 -10.48 -18.77 -3.11
CA ASN A 218 -9.15 -18.57 -2.55
C ASN A 218 -9.00 -19.19 -1.13
N ARG A 219 -10.09 -19.22 -0.32
CA ARG A 219 -10.06 -19.93 0.98
C ARG A 219 -9.95 -21.45 0.79
N LEU A 220 -10.62 -22.00 -0.20
CA LEU A 220 -10.54 -23.43 -0.54
C LEU A 220 -9.15 -23.82 -1.04
N LEU A 221 -8.53 -22.99 -1.89
CA LEU A 221 -7.16 -23.21 -2.38
C LEU A 221 -6.09 -23.07 -1.29
N ALA A 222 -6.32 -22.21 -0.29
CA ALA A 222 -5.40 -22.05 0.84
C ALA A 222 -5.51 -23.18 1.89
N GLN A 223 -6.50 -24.06 1.81
CA GLN A 223 -6.73 -25.20 2.70
C GLN A 223 -6.37 -26.55 2.05
N SER A 224 -5.90 -26.54 0.80
CA SER A 224 -5.39 -27.76 0.16
C SER A 224 -3.94 -27.99 0.58
N PRO A 225 -3.58 -29.24 1.00
CA PRO A 225 -2.27 -29.59 1.51
C PRO A 225 -1.15 -29.43 0.47
#